data_b9b92e24877835d7d7054e8f944408a8
#
_entry.id   b9b92e24877835d7d7054e8f944408a8
#
_cell.length_a   1.000
_cell.length_b   1.000
_cell.length_c   1.000
_cell.angle_alpha   90.00
_cell.angle_beta   90.00
_cell.angle_gamma   90.00
#
_symmetry.space_group_name_H-M   'P 1'
#
loop_
_entity.id
_entity.type
_entity.pdbx_description
1 polymer ?
#
loop_
_entity_poly.entity_id
_entity_poly.type
_entity_poly.pdbx_seq_one_letter_code
_entity_poly.pdbx_strand_id
1 'polypeptide(L)'
;MCKGIFITATGTDVGKTYITARIIKGLIAQGINAGYYKAALSGTEVEAGKKIAGDAAYVFRFAGIKGEPNQAVTTMLDYPASPHLAAQMENKRITLAPIIQDFDRAASIYDYVVMEGSGGIICPLNLEGTTLMLVDVIKALALEIVIVADAGLGTINSTLLTLEYARSMKIDTRCIVLNRFDESSAIHCDNKKVIETMTGLEVLVCGVQGDLDILLIKKILLANLLDSI
;
A
#
# COMPACT_ATOMS: atom_id res chain seq x y z
N MET A 1 6.15 12.93 -15.25
CA MET A 1 6.28 11.75 -14.37
C MET A 1 4.89 11.32 -13.95
N CYS A 2 4.59 10.02 -13.94
CA CYS A 2 3.33 9.52 -13.39
C CYS A 2 3.31 9.82 -11.90
N LYS A 3 2.18 10.30 -11.43
CA LYS A 3 1.96 10.54 -10.01
C LYS A 3 1.54 9.22 -9.37
N GLY A 4 2.08 8.92 -8.20
CA GLY A 4 1.73 7.68 -7.50
C GLY A 4 2.03 7.78 -6.01
N ILE A 5 1.52 6.82 -5.27
CA ILE A 5 1.76 6.67 -3.84
C ILE A 5 1.91 5.20 -3.47
N PHE A 6 2.74 4.92 -2.49
CA PHE A 6 2.94 3.57 -2.00
C PHE A 6 2.21 3.35 -0.66
N ILE A 7 1.42 2.30 -0.58
CA ILE A 7 0.71 1.92 0.64
C ILE A 7 1.52 0.84 1.37
N THR A 8 2.16 1.24 2.45
CA THR A 8 2.81 0.31 3.39
C THR A 8 1.96 0.13 4.64
N ALA A 9 2.41 -0.70 5.57
CA ALA A 9 1.71 -0.91 6.82
C ALA A 9 2.65 -1.28 7.96
N THR A 10 2.13 -1.22 9.18
CA THR A 10 2.84 -1.66 10.39
C THR A 10 2.97 -3.17 10.51
N GLY A 11 2.25 -3.93 9.66
CA GLY A 11 2.30 -5.40 9.64
C GLY A 11 1.36 -6.01 8.62
N THR A 12 1.18 -7.31 8.72
CA THR A 12 0.18 -8.08 7.96
C THR A 12 -1.20 -7.91 8.59
N ASP A 13 -2.27 -8.03 7.79
CA ASP A 13 -3.69 -8.00 8.20
C ASP A 13 -4.20 -6.72 8.89
N VAL A 14 -3.43 -5.63 8.86
CA VAL A 14 -3.90 -4.32 9.36
C VAL A 14 -4.82 -3.59 8.37
N GLY A 15 -5.05 -4.17 7.18
CA GLY A 15 -6.02 -3.70 6.18
C GLY A 15 -5.46 -2.83 5.07
N LYS A 16 -4.22 -3.06 4.62
CA LYS A 16 -3.64 -2.37 3.45
C LYS A 16 -4.58 -2.38 2.25
N THR A 17 -4.99 -3.55 1.81
CA THR A 17 -5.84 -3.76 0.63
C THR A 17 -7.18 -3.04 0.78
N TYR A 18 -7.74 -3.05 1.99
CA TYR A 18 -8.97 -2.34 2.32
C TYR A 18 -8.84 -0.82 2.16
N ILE A 19 -7.75 -0.24 2.67
CA ILE A 19 -7.45 1.19 2.55
C ILE A 19 -7.08 1.56 1.12
N THR A 20 -6.25 0.75 0.44
CA THR A 20 -5.88 0.93 -0.97
C THR A 20 -7.11 1.03 -1.88
N ALA A 21 -8.07 0.12 -1.72
CA ALA A 21 -9.30 0.12 -2.50
C ALA A 21 -10.12 1.41 -2.30
N ARG A 22 -10.17 1.93 -1.07
CA ARG A 22 -10.87 3.18 -0.75
C ARG A 22 -10.17 4.41 -1.29
N ILE A 23 -8.84 4.45 -1.22
CA ILE A 23 -8.05 5.54 -1.83
C ILE A 23 -8.34 5.59 -3.33
N ILE A 24 -8.24 4.47 -4.04
CA ILE A 24 -8.48 4.44 -5.49
C ILE A 24 -9.92 4.82 -5.83
N LYS A 25 -10.91 4.27 -5.11
CA LYS A 25 -12.32 4.64 -5.30
C LYS A 25 -12.54 6.14 -5.13
N GLY A 26 -11.93 6.73 -4.09
CA GLY A 26 -12.01 8.16 -3.83
C GLY A 26 -11.36 9.00 -4.93
N LEU A 27 -10.20 8.59 -5.45
CA LEU A 27 -9.53 9.23 -6.57
C LEU A 27 -10.41 9.19 -7.83
N ILE A 28 -10.99 8.05 -8.15
CA ILE A 28 -11.90 7.88 -9.30
C ILE A 28 -13.16 8.76 -9.12
N ALA A 29 -13.70 8.86 -7.91
CA ALA A 29 -14.84 9.73 -7.61
C ALA A 29 -14.53 11.23 -7.79
N GLN A 30 -13.24 11.62 -7.75
CA GLN A 30 -12.77 12.98 -8.07
C GLN A 30 -12.41 13.16 -9.55
N GLY A 31 -12.73 12.18 -10.41
CA GLY A 31 -12.47 12.24 -11.85
C GLY A 31 -11.05 11.87 -12.26
N ILE A 32 -10.25 11.32 -11.36
CA ILE A 32 -8.88 10.91 -11.66
C ILE A 32 -8.88 9.46 -12.16
N ASN A 33 -8.23 9.22 -13.30
CA ASN A 33 -7.99 7.88 -13.80
C ASN A 33 -6.92 7.19 -12.94
N ALA A 34 -7.34 6.60 -11.82
CA ALA A 34 -6.46 5.94 -10.84
C ALA A 34 -6.43 4.44 -11.02
N GLY A 35 -5.22 3.86 -10.91
CA GLY A 35 -4.99 2.42 -11.03
C GLY A 35 -4.32 1.82 -9.81
N TYR A 36 -4.35 0.49 -9.76
CA TYR A 36 -3.73 -0.34 -8.74
C TYR A 36 -2.49 -1.04 -9.29
N TYR A 37 -1.48 -1.20 -8.45
CA TYR A 37 -0.31 -2.01 -8.76
C TYR A 37 0.27 -2.68 -7.50
N LYS A 38 0.83 -3.90 -7.67
CA LYS A 38 1.49 -4.65 -6.60
C LYS A 38 2.71 -5.40 -7.15
N ALA A 39 3.88 -5.24 -6.52
CA ALA A 39 5.11 -5.88 -6.97
C ALA A 39 5.09 -7.41 -6.82
N ALA A 40 4.59 -7.89 -5.70
CA ALA A 40 4.49 -9.32 -5.40
C ALA A 40 3.27 -9.62 -4.54
N LEU A 41 2.58 -10.71 -4.86
CA LEU A 41 1.48 -11.28 -4.08
C LEU A 41 1.79 -12.74 -3.81
N SER A 42 1.70 -13.17 -2.56
CA SER A 42 1.80 -14.57 -2.14
C SER A 42 0.48 -15.07 -1.58
N GLY A 43 0.16 -16.33 -1.82
CA GLY A 43 -1.13 -16.92 -1.51
C GLY A 43 -2.19 -16.56 -2.56
N THR A 44 -1.98 -17.00 -3.82
CA THR A 44 -3.02 -16.86 -4.85
C THR A 44 -4.26 -17.66 -4.48
N GLU A 45 -5.41 -17.14 -4.86
CA GLU A 45 -6.68 -17.81 -4.72
C GLU A 45 -7.03 -18.56 -6.03
N VAL A 46 -7.98 -19.50 -5.98
CA VAL A 46 -8.50 -20.17 -7.16
C VAL A 46 -10.01 -19.91 -7.26
N GLU A 47 -10.42 -19.22 -8.31
CA GLU A 47 -11.83 -18.95 -8.59
C GLU A 47 -12.16 -19.48 -10.00
N ALA A 48 -13.20 -20.32 -10.10
CA ALA A 48 -13.59 -20.98 -11.36
C ALA A 48 -12.43 -21.68 -12.09
N GLY A 49 -11.49 -22.29 -11.36
CA GLY A 49 -10.34 -23.00 -11.91
C GLY A 49 -9.19 -22.10 -12.41
N LYS A 50 -9.28 -20.79 -12.21
CA LYS A 50 -8.22 -19.84 -12.55
C LYS A 50 -7.56 -19.26 -11.30
N LYS A 51 -6.25 -19.07 -11.37
CA LYS A 51 -5.51 -18.37 -10.29
C LYS A 51 -5.85 -16.89 -10.32
N ILE A 52 -6.09 -16.34 -9.12
CA ILE A 52 -6.47 -14.95 -8.92
C ILE A 52 -5.58 -14.32 -7.87
N ALA A 53 -5.13 -13.11 -8.14
CA ALA A 53 -4.53 -12.22 -7.17
C ALA A 53 -5.64 -11.61 -6.30
N GLY A 54 -5.96 -12.23 -5.15
CA GLY A 54 -7.09 -11.86 -4.30
C GLY A 54 -7.13 -10.38 -3.91
N ASP A 55 -5.98 -9.81 -3.50
CA ASP A 55 -5.87 -8.38 -3.20
C ASP A 55 -6.26 -7.50 -4.40
N ALA A 56 -5.70 -7.79 -5.58
CA ALA A 56 -6.00 -7.04 -6.80
C ALA A 56 -7.46 -7.19 -7.20
N ALA A 57 -8.01 -8.41 -7.14
CA ALA A 57 -9.41 -8.68 -7.45
C ALA A 57 -10.36 -7.91 -6.52
N TYR A 58 -10.04 -7.87 -5.23
CA TYR A 58 -10.80 -7.08 -4.25
C TYR A 58 -10.77 -5.59 -4.62
N VAL A 59 -9.57 -5.03 -4.87
CA VAL A 59 -9.41 -3.60 -5.19
C VAL A 59 -10.14 -3.23 -6.48
N PHE A 60 -9.97 -4.02 -7.54
CA PHE A 60 -10.63 -3.78 -8.84
C PHE A 60 -12.15 -3.76 -8.69
N ARG A 61 -12.71 -4.77 -8.02
CA ARG A 61 -14.15 -4.86 -7.78
C ARG A 61 -14.68 -3.71 -6.94
N PHE A 62 -13.99 -3.37 -5.83
CA PHE A 62 -14.44 -2.34 -4.90
C PHE A 62 -14.35 -0.94 -5.49
N ALA A 63 -13.24 -0.63 -6.18
CA ALA A 63 -12.99 0.68 -6.77
C ALA A 63 -13.62 0.87 -8.16
N GLY A 64 -14.10 -0.22 -8.78
CA GLY A 64 -14.70 -0.17 -10.13
C GLY A 64 -13.65 -0.04 -11.25
N ILE A 65 -12.42 -0.52 -11.00
CA ILE A 65 -11.37 -0.53 -12.04
C ILE A 65 -11.75 -1.58 -13.09
N LYS A 66 -11.65 -1.20 -14.37
CA LYS A 66 -11.89 -2.12 -15.50
C LYS A 66 -10.59 -2.84 -15.85
N GLY A 67 -10.72 -4.12 -16.27
CA GLY A 67 -9.59 -4.93 -16.75
C GLY A 67 -9.34 -6.18 -15.92
N GLU A 68 -8.19 -6.79 -16.12
CA GLU A 68 -7.79 -8.06 -15.50
C GLU A 68 -6.94 -7.82 -14.26
N PRO A 69 -7.43 -8.13 -13.04
CA PRO A 69 -6.69 -7.86 -11.79
C PRO A 69 -5.29 -8.47 -11.74
N ASN A 70 -5.11 -9.66 -12.29
CA ASN A 70 -3.82 -10.35 -12.31
C ASN A 70 -2.72 -9.57 -13.04
N GLN A 71 -3.08 -8.73 -14.03
CA GLN A 71 -2.14 -7.91 -14.78
C GLN A 71 -1.58 -6.73 -13.96
N ALA A 72 -2.19 -6.44 -12.82
CA ALA A 72 -1.72 -5.42 -11.89
C ALA A 72 -0.70 -5.96 -10.86
N VAL A 73 -0.28 -7.22 -11.00
CA VAL A 73 0.67 -7.88 -10.10
C VAL A 73 1.84 -8.44 -10.91
N THR A 74 3.06 -8.00 -10.61
CA THR A 74 4.26 -8.50 -11.33
C THR A 74 4.57 -9.95 -10.99
N THR A 75 4.59 -10.30 -9.71
CA THR A 75 4.90 -11.67 -9.29
C THR A 75 3.77 -12.26 -8.46
N MET A 76 3.11 -13.26 -9.00
CA MET A 76 2.11 -14.06 -8.30
C MET A 76 2.73 -15.36 -7.81
N LEU A 77 2.56 -15.65 -6.52
CA LEU A 77 3.08 -16.80 -5.82
C LEU A 77 1.93 -17.55 -5.14
N ASP A 78 1.90 -18.86 -5.31
CA ASP A 78 0.82 -19.70 -4.78
C ASP A 78 0.98 -19.95 -3.28
N TYR A 79 2.23 -20.03 -2.82
CA TYR A 79 2.50 -20.33 -1.42
C TYR A 79 2.23 -19.13 -0.52
N PRO A 80 1.38 -19.26 0.54
CA PRO A 80 1.00 -18.16 1.41
C PRO A 80 2.08 -17.90 2.48
N ALA A 81 3.17 -17.26 2.08
CA ALA A 81 4.28 -16.88 2.95
C ALA A 81 4.81 -15.49 2.60
N SER A 82 5.87 -15.05 3.30
CA SER A 82 6.60 -13.85 2.89
C SER A 82 7.09 -13.98 1.44
N PRO A 83 7.10 -12.89 0.64
CA PRO A 83 7.38 -12.98 -0.80
C PRO A 83 8.68 -13.71 -1.15
N HIS A 84 9.78 -13.45 -0.42
CA HIS A 84 11.06 -14.11 -0.67
C HIS A 84 10.99 -15.63 -0.44
N LEU A 85 10.31 -16.07 0.62
CA LEU A 85 10.18 -17.51 0.93
C LEU A 85 9.26 -18.19 -0.09
N ALA A 86 8.11 -17.59 -0.40
CA ALA A 86 7.21 -18.14 -1.41
C ALA A 86 7.88 -18.24 -2.78
N ALA A 87 8.65 -17.24 -3.19
CA ALA A 87 9.42 -17.27 -4.42
C ALA A 87 10.48 -18.39 -4.42
N GLN A 88 11.21 -18.57 -3.31
CA GLN A 88 12.20 -19.63 -3.14
C GLN A 88 11.55 -21.02 -3.26
N MET A 89 10.42 -21.23 -2.59
CA MET A 89 9.68 -22.52 -2.64
C MET A 89 9.16 -22.85 -4.04
N GLU A 90 8.88 -21.83 -4.85
CA GLU A 90 8.42 -21.99 -6.22
C GLU A 90 9.53 -21.90 -7.28
N ASN A 91 10.81 -21.89 -6.86
CA ASN A 91 11.96 -21.69 -7.74
C ASN A 91 11.83 -20.44 -8.63
N LYS A 92 11.20 -19.39 -8.10
CA LYS A 92 11.06 -18.09 -8.72
C LYS A 92 12.00 -17.08 -8.06
N ARG A 93 12.32 -16.01 -8.75
CA ARG A 93 13.12 -14.92 -8.22
C ARG A 93 12.44 -13.59 -8.50
N ILE A 94 12.25 -12.80 -7.44
CA ILE A 94 11.74 -11.44 -7.56
C ILE A 94 12.93 -10.50 -7.78
N THR A 95 12.89 -9.71 -8.85
CA THR A 95 13.94 -8.77 -9.21
C THR A 95 13.35 -7.39 -9.50
N LEU A 96 14.16 -6.33 -9.37
CA LEU A 96 13.70 -4.95 -9.45
C LEU A 96 13.25 -4.55 -10.86
N ALA A 97 13.95 -4.99 -11.91
CA ALA A 97 13.70 -4.53 -13.27
C ALA A 97 12.28 -4.83 -13.79
N PRO A 98 11.72 -6.04 -13.66
CA PRO A 98 10.31 -6.29 -14.03
C PRO A 98 9.31 -5.45 -13.23
N ILE A 99 9.59 -5.17 -11.95
CA ILE A 99 8.73 -4.34 -11.11
C ILE A 99 8.65 -2.91 -11.64
N ILE A 100 9.81 -2.32 -11.98
CA ILE A 100 9.85 -0.98 -12.57
C ILE A 100 9.13 -0.97 -13.92
N GLN A 101 9.40 -1.95 -14.78
CA GLN A 101 8.79 -2.04 -16.11
C GLN A 101 7.26 -2.15 -16.04
N ASP A 102 6.73 -2.97 -15.13
CA ASP A 102 5.29 -3.14 -14.96
C ASP A 102 4.64 -1.91 -14.29
N PHE A 103 5.36 -1.24 -13.37
CA PHE A 103 4.90 0.04 -12.82
C PHE A 103 4.82 1.11 -13.90
N ASP A 104 5.84 1.23 -14.76
CA ASP A 104 5.86 2.17 -15.89
C ASP A 104 4.72 1.90 -16.87
N ARG A 105 4.40 0.62 -17.11
CA ARG A 105 3.24 0.23 -17.92
C ARG A 105 1.94 0.69 -17.26
N ALA A 106 1.76 0.49 -15.95
CA ALA A 106 0.60 1.00 -15.22
C ALA A 106 0.54 2.54 -15.30
N ALA A 107 1.68 3.21 -15.13
CA ALA A 107 1.84 4.65 -15.23
C ALA A 107 1.54 5.24 -16.62
N SER A 108 1.61 4.43 -17.67
CA SER A 108 1.21 4.83 -19.02
C SER A 108 -0.30 4.76 -19.27
N ILE A 109 -1.02 4.02 -18.42
CA ILE A 109 -2.47 3.81 -18.52
C ILE A 109 -3.24 4.73 -17.59
N TYR A 110 -2.70 4.95 -16.38
CA TYR A 110 -3.35 5.69 -15.30
C TYR A 110 -2.67 7.03 -15.02
N ASP A 111 -3.44 8.04 -14.70
CA ASP A 111 -2.92 9.35 -14.29
C ASP A 111 -2.29 9.30 -12.88
N TYR A 112 -2.76 8.35 -12.06
CA TYR A 112 -2.28 8.11 -10.71
C TYR A 112 -2.24 6.61 -10.37
N VAL A 113 -1.09 6.12 -9.92
CA VAL A 113 -0.93 4.71 -9.53
C VAL A 113 -0.83 4.59 -8.01
N VAL A 114 -1.71 3.80 -7.42
CA VAL A 114 -1.62 3.40 -6.01
C VAL A 114 -0.98 2.03 -5.94
N MET A 115 0.28 1.99 -5.49
CA MET A 115 1.04 0.75 -5.34
C MET A 115 0.88 0.21 -3.94
N GLU A 116 0.48 -1.06 -3.82
CA GLU A 116 0.34 -1.74 -2.53
C GLU A 116 1.56 -2.60 -2.22
N GLY A 117 2.09 -2.47 -0.99
CA GLY A 117 3.16 -3.31 -0.48
C GLY A 117 2.69 -4.67 0.02
N SER A 118 3.66 -5.56 0.26
CA SER A 118 3.46 -6.88 0.86
C SER A 118 3.96 -6.87 2.31
N GLY A 119 3.12 -7.27 3.27
CA GLY A 119 3.50 -7.25 4.70
C GLY A 119 3.71 -5.83 5.25
N GLY A 120 4.72 -5.66 6.11
CA GLY A 120 5.16 -4.36 6.63
C GLY A 120 6.22 -3.71 5.74
N ILE A 121 6.72 -2.54 6.17
CA ILE A 121 7.74 -1.80 5.38
C ILE A 121 9.07 -2.58 5.27
N ILE A 122 9.46 -3.33 6.29
CA ILE A 122 10.63 -4.22 6.26
C ILE A 122 10.17 -5.57 5.71
N CYS A 123 10.16 -5.69 4.40
CA CYS A 123 9.74 -6.90 3.70
C CYS A 123 10.79 -7.31 2.67
N PRO A 124 11.46 -8.45 2.85
CA PRO A 124 12.35 -8.98 1.83
C PRO A 124 11.54 -9.56 0.66
N LEU A 125 11.93 -9.15 -0.55
CA LEU A 125 11.39 -9.69 -1.80
C LEU A 125 12.30 -10.78 -2.37
N ASN A 126 13.62 -10.63 -2.17
CA ASN A 126 14.63 -11.62 -2.54
C ASN A 126 15.82 -11.52 -1.59
N LEU A 127 16.35 -12.65 -1.15
CA LEU A 127 17.56 -12.74 -0.31
C LEU A 127 18.71 -13.54 -0.97
N GLU A 128 18.47 -14.11 -2.15
CA GLU A 128 19.46 -14.91 -2.87
C GLU A 128 20.21 -14.07 -3.90
N GLY A 129 21.54 -14.13 -3.85
CA GLY A 129 22.39 -13.29 -4.70
C GLY A 129 22.24 -11.80 -4.37
N THR A 130 21.60 -11.02 -5.24
CA THR A 130 21.34 -9.60 -4.94
C THR A 130 20.10 -9.48 -4.06
N THR A 131 20.27 -9.01 -2.83
CA THR A 131 19.17 -8.71 -1.92
C THR A 131 18.27 -7.63 -2.50
N LEU A 132 16.96 -7.85 -2.43
CA LEU A 132 15.94 -6.88 -2.80
C LEU A 132 14.92 -6.76 -1.66
N MET A 133 14.83 -5.57 -1.10
CA MET A 133 13.85 -5.23 -0.08
C MET A 133 12.71 -4.39 -0.68
N LEU A 134 11.56 -4.38 -0.05
CA LEU A 134 10.43 -3.55 -0.48
C LEU A 134 10.79 -2.05 -0.53
N VAL A 135 11.62 -1.59 0.41
CA VAL A 135 12.12 -0.20 0.44
C VAL A 135 13.00 0.16 -0.77
N ASP A 136 13.68 -0.81 -1.36
CA ASP A 136 14.47 -0.58 -2.58
C ASP A 136 13.55 -0.27 -3.77
N VAL A 137 12.39 -0.94 -3.83
CA VAL A 137 11.36 -0.67 -4.83
C VAL A 137 10.76 0.73 -4.64
N ILE A 138 10.38 1.10 -3.40
CA ILE A 138 9.84 2.42 -3.08
C ILE A 138 10.82 3.52 -3.52
N LYS A 139 12.10 3.36 -3.21
CA LYS A 139 13.16 4.31 -3.59
C LYS A 139 13.40 4.38 -5.09
N ALA A 140 13.44 3.24 -5.77
CA ALA A 140 13.63 3.18 -7.22
C ALA A 140 12.50 3.87 -8.00
N LEU A 141 11.26 3.80 -7.47
CA LEU A 141 10.10 4.45 -8.05
C LEU A 141 9.88 5.88 -7.54
N ALA A 142 10.72 6.34 -6.60
CA ALA A 142 10.62 7.66 -5.95
C ALA A 142 9.20 7.97 -5.42
N LEU A 143 8.55 6.98 -4.81
CA LEU A 143 7.20 7.12 -4.27
C LEU A 143 7.25 7.56 -2.79
N GLU A 144 6.35 8.47 -2.43
CA GLU A 144 6.02 8.70 -1.04
C GLU A 144 5.13 7.57 -0.50
N ILE A 145 5.07 7.43 0.83
CA ILE A 145 4.28 6.37 1.44
C ILE A 145 3.10 6.88 2.27
N VAL A 146 2.06 6.05 2.33
CA VAL A 146 1.03 6.08 3.37
C VAL A 146 1.28 4.89 4.28
N ILE A 147 1.29 5.10 5.59
CA ILE A 147 1.43 4.03 6.59
C ILE A 147 0.03 3.66 7.08
N VAL A 148 -0.38 2.43 6.84
CA VAL A 148 -1.62 1.86 7.37
C VAL A 148 -1.32 1.10 8.66
N ALA A 149 -2.05 1.40 9.72
CA ALA A 149 -1.95 0.73 11.02
C ALA A 149 -3.33 0.36 11.56
N ASP A 150 -3.41 -0.62 12.45
CA ASP A 150 -4.64 -0.89 13.21
C ASP A 150 -4.83 0.19 14.28
N ALA A 151 -6.07 0.49 14.66
CA ALA A 151 -6.34 1.53 15.66
C ALA A 151 -6.14 1.05 17.11
N GLY A 152 -6.05 -0.27 17.34
CA GLY A 152 -6.05 -0.90 18.65
C GLY A 152 -4.73 -0.81 19.42
N LEU A 153 -4.62 -1.63 20.49
CA LEU A 153 -3.46 -1.68 21.36
C LEU A 153 -2.19 -2.08 20.60
N GLY A 154 -1.05 -1.44 20.96
CA GLY A 154 0.25 -1.68 20.33
C GLY A 154 0.52 -0.82 19.08
N THR A 155 -0.50 -0.11 18.57
CA THR A 155 -0.37 0.67 17.33
C THR A 155 0.62 1.83 17.47
N ILE A 156 0.70 2.49 18.62
CA ILE A 156 1.67 3.58 18.85
C ILE A 156 3.08 3.08 18.55
N ASN A 157 3.50 1.99 19.19
CA ASN A 157 4.83 1.43 19.01
C ASN A 157 5.10 1.00 17.56
N SER A 158 4.19 0.22 16.96
CA SER A 158 4.37 -0.30 15.60
C SER A 158 4.37 0.81 14.55
N THR A 159 3.55 1.84 14.72
CA THR A 159 3.50 2.99 13.81
C THR A 159 4.77 3.83 13.89
N LEU A 160 5.21 4.16 15.10
CA LEU A 160 6.43 4.95 15.30
C LEU A 160 7.67 4.22 14.76
N LEU A 161 7.82 2.92 15.04
CA LEU A 161 8.93 2.13 14.50
C LEU A 161 8.91 2.07 12.97
N THR A 162 7.73 1.93 12.37
CA THR A 162 7.57 1.93 10.91
C THR A 162 7.98 3.28 10.32
N LEU A 163 7.53 4.38 10.92
CA LEU A 163 7.88 5.73 10.50
C LEU A 163 9.37 6.02 10.64
N GLU A 164 9.96 5.67 11.79
CA GLU A 164 11.39 5.88 12.01
C GLU A 164 12.26 5.08 11.02
N TYR A 165 11.83 3.85 10.70
CA TYR A 165 12.50 3.10 9.66
C TYR A 165 12.38 3.79 8.28
N ALA A 166 11.18 4.27 7.90
CA ALA A 166 10.99 5.02 6.66
C ALA A 166 11.89 6.27 6.60
N ARG A 167 11.95 7.04 7.69
CA ARG A 167 12.83 8.22 7.83
C ARG A 167 14.31 7.86 7.69
N SER A 168 14.76 6.78 8.33
CA SER A 168 16.14 6.30 8.22
C SER A 168 16.52 5.92 6.79
N MET A 169 15.54 5.43 6.02
CA MET A 169 15.68 5.09 4.60
C MET A 169 15.50 6.30 3.67
N LYS A 170 15.22 7.50 4.22
CA LYS A 170 14.94 8.74 3.47
C LYS A 170 13.73 8.59 2.54
N ILE A 171 12.67 7.96 3.05
CA ILE A 171 11.39 7.81 2.36
C ILE A 171 10.38 8.76 3.01
N ASP A 172 9.79 9.63 2.20
CA ASP A 172 8.81 10.60 2.67
C ASP A 172 7.48 9.92 2.98
N THR A 173 6.91 10.28 4.14
CA THR A 173 5.62 9.77 4.59
C THR A 173 4.57 10.86 4.46
N ARG A 174 3.56 10.61 3.64
CA ARG A 174 2.46 11.54 3.36
C ARG A 174 1.52 11.69 4.56
N CYS A 175 1.08 10.56 5.09
CA CYS A 175 0.20 10.49 6.26
C CYS A 175 0.19 9.09 6.85
N ILE A 176 -0.48 8.95 7.99
CA ILE A 176 -0.78 7.69 8.66
C ILE A 176 -2.28 7.46 8.61
N VAL A 177 -2.72 6.22 8.39
CA VAL A 177 -4.14 5.83 8.42
C VAL A 177 -4.35 4.79 9.50
N LEU A 178 -5.13 5.10 10.53
CA LEU A 178 -5.61 4.13 11.51
C LEU A 178 -6.88 3.47 10.99
N ASN A 179 -6.78 2.20 10.66
CA ASN A 179 -7.88 1.37 10.20
C ASN A 179 -8.63 0.74 11.36
N ARG A 180 -9.90 0.35 11.14
CA ARG A 180 -10.82 -0.18 12.17
C ARG A 180 -11.03 0.77 13.34
N PHE A 181 -10.98 2.05 13.06
CA PHE A 181 -11.14 3.09 14.06
C PHE A 181 -12.58 3.15 14.57
N ASP A 182 -12.73 3.23 15.88
CA ASP A 182 -13.99 3.43 16.57
C ASP A 182 -13.90 4.72 17.38
N GLU A 183 -14.69 5.72 17.01
CA GLU A 183 -14.72 7.03 17.67
C GLU A 183 -15.21 6.96 19.13
N SER A 184 -15.94 5.91 19.49
CA SER A 184 -16.39 5.68 20.87
C SER A 184 -15.31 5.05 21.76
N SER A 185 -14.23 4.54 21.17
CA SER A 185 -13.12 3.91 21.87
C SER A 185 -12.12 4.95 22.38
N ALA A 186 -12.04 5.11 23.71
CA ALA A 186 -11.03 5.97 24.32
C ALA A 186 -9.60 5.57 23.93
N ILE A 187 -9.34 4.26 23.73
CA ILE A 187 -8.03 3.73 23.30
C ILE A 187 -7.70 4.22 21.89
N HIS A 188 -8.63 4.14 20.94
CA HIS A 188 -8.40 4.56 19.56
C HIS A 188 -8.19 6.08 19.46
N CYS A 189 -9.00 6.86 20.19
CA CYS A 189 -8.88 8.31 20.24
C CYS A 189 -7.54 8.75 20.86
N ASP A 190 -7.10 8.10 21.93
CA ASP A 190 -5.81 8.39 22.56
C ASP A 190 -4.65 7.98 21.66
N ASN A 191 -4.68 6.78 21.08
CA ASN A 191 -3.65 6.33 20.14
C ASN A 191 -3.47 7.31 18.97
N LYS A 192 -4.56 7.78 18.38
CA LYS A 192 -4.53 8.81 17.31
C LYS A 192 -3.79 10.05 17.78
N LYS A 193 -4.24 10.63 18.91
CA LYS A 193 -3.66 11.86 19.48
C LYS A 193 -2.18 11.71 19.81
N VAL A 194 -1.78 10.57 20.40
CA VAL A 194 -0.37 10.32 20.76
C VAL A 194 0.48 10.23 19.50
N ILE A 195 0.04 9.48 18.47
CA ILE A 195 0.77 9.35 17.22
C ILE A 195 0.90 10.72 16.54
N GLU A 196 -0.15 11.52 16.44
CA GLU A 196 -0.10 12.88 15.87
C GLU A 196 0.90 13.76 16.63
N THR A 197 0.85 13.72 17.97
CA THR A 197 1.73 14.53 18.83
C THR A 197 3.20 14.14 18.65
N MET A 198 3.51 12.85 18.58
CA MET A 198 4.88 12.35 18.51
C MET A 198 5.49 12.46 17.11
N THR A 199 4.67 12.39 16.06
CA THR A 199 5.16 12.34 14.69
C THR A 199 5.13 13.69 13.98
N GLY A 200 4.22 14.57 14.38
CA GLY A 200 3.85 15.79 13.66
C GLY A 200 3.12 15.54 12.35
N LEU A 201 2.82 14.28 12.04
CA LEU A 201 2.07 13.90 10.84
C LEU A 201 0.58 13.86 11.15
N GLU A 202 -0.22 14.12 10.11
CA GLU A 202 -1.66 13.91 10.22
C GLU A 202 -1.98 12.44 10.28
N VAL A 203 -2.87 12.08 11.22
CA VAL A 203 -3.41 10.73 11.37
C VAL A 203 -4.87 10.72 10.96
N LEU A 204 -5.13 10.07 9.85
CA LEU A 204 -6.46 9.88 9.29
C LEU A 204 -7.06 8.58 9.83
N VAL A 205 -8.39 8.48 9.85
CA VAL A 205 -9.07 7.32 10.42
C VAL A 205 -10.01 6.68 9.40
N CYS A 206 -10.16 5.37 9.51
CA CYS A 206 -11.12 4.60 8.73
C CYS A 206 -11.85 3.63 9.66
N GLY A 207 -13.15 3.76 9.77
CA GLY A 207 -14.02 2.87 10.56
C GLY A 207 -14.17 1.49 9.92
N VAL A 208 -14.76 0.55 10.68
CA VAL A 208 -14.91 -0.87 10.24
C VAL A 208 -15.75 -1.01 8.97
N GLN A 209 -16.71 -0.11 8.73
CA GLN A 209 -17.54 -0.07 7.52
C GLN A 209 -17.53 1.31 6.87
N GLY A 210 -16.59 2.18 7.30
CA GLY A 210 -16.50 3.56 6.87
C GLY A 210 -15.87 3.73 5.49
N ASP A 211 -16.33 4.73 4.75
CA ASP A 211 -15.56 5.29 3.67
C ASP A 211 -14.44 6.14 4.26
N LEU A 212 -13.30 6.18 3.58
CA LEU A 212 -12.24 7.13 3.90
C LEU A 212 -12.76 8.54 3.65
N ASP A 213 -12.47 9.45 4.59
CA ASP A 213 -12.83 10.85 4.45
C ASP A 213 -12.29 11.40 3.12
N ILE A 214 -13.14 12.13 2.41
CA ILE A 214 -12.78 12.88 1.19
C ILE A 214 -11.54 13.77 1.41
N LEU A 215 -11.31 14.23 2.64
CA LEU A 215 -10.10 14.97 3.02
C LEU A 215 -8.81 14.18 2.77
N LEU A 216 -8.79 12.86 2.98
CA LEU A 216 -7.62 12.02 2.67
C LEU A 216 -7.32 12.05 1.16
N ILE A 217 -8.35 11.90 0.36
CA ILE A 217 -8.21 11.91 -1.10
C ILE A 217 -7.67 13.26 -1.57
N LYS A 218 -8.21 14.36 -1.04
CA LYS A 218 -7.71 15.71 -1.34
C LYS A 218 -6.26 15.89 -0.92
N LYS A 219 -5.82 15.36 0.20
CA LYS A 219 -4.43 15.46 0.67
C LYS A 219 -3.45 14.65 -0.15
N ILE A 220 -3.83 13.44 -0.55
CA ILE A 220 -3.04 12.64 -1.49
C ILE A 220 -2.84 13.41 -2.80
N LEU A 221 -3.86 14.19 -3.22
CA LEU A 221 -3.84 14.97 -4.47
C LEU A 221 -3.17 16.34 -4.35
N LEU A 222 -3.45 17.10 -3.28
CA LEU A 222 -3.04 18.50 -3.17
C LEU A 222 -1.52 18.68 -3.10
N ALA A 223 -0.79 17.77 -2.54
CA ALA A 223 0.66 17.85 -2.50
C ALA A 223 1.31 17.71 -3.88
N ASN A 224 0.64 17.02 -4.82
CA ASN A 224 1.11 16.88 -6.21
C ASN A 224 0.67 18.03 -7.12
N LEU A 225 -0.23 18.90 -6.67
CA LEU A 225 -0.68 20.09 -7.41
C LEU A 225 0.17 21.33 -7.08
N LEU A 226 0.75 21.39 -5.88
CA LEU A 226 1.60 22.52 -5.45
C LEU A 226 3.02 22.44 -6.04
N ASP A 227 3.51 21.26 -6.42
CA ASP A 227 4.80 21.08 -7.11
C ASP A 227 4.70 21.39 -8.63
N SER A 228 3.54 21.84 -9.10
CA SER A 228 3.27 22.13 -10.52
C SER A 228 2.97 23.62 -10.79
N ILE A 229 3.15 24.49 -9.78
CA ILE A 229 3.08 25.95 -9.86
C ILE A 229 4.44 26.53 -9.48
#